data_08f3b167b72aa84d2aa4b20510b7a828
#
_entry.id   08f3b167b72aa84d2aa4b20510b7a828
#
_cell.length_a   1.000
_cell.length_b   1.000
_cell.length_c   1.000
_cell.angle_alpha   90.00
_cell.angle_beta   90.00
_cell.angle_gamma   90.00
#
_symmetry.space_group_name_H-M   'P 1'
#
loop_
_entity.id
_entity.type
_entity.pdbx_description
1 polymer ?
#
loop_
_entity_poly.entity_id
_entity_poly.type
_entity_poly.pdbx_seq_one_letter_code
_entity_poly.pdbx_strand_id
1 'polypeptide(L)'
;MDLVAIALPASWTVVAWILVAPILFAAARVAPWERFGASELVHVWYGAIFGLIVLWNIRATVGEGFTFHLSGVAALTLLVGAPLALLGTAIAVAVEVAVRDAPWVNAALAWLAMAAPPVAVTWAVWRCAERVLPPNFFVYVFVVAFFGAALSLIAAALVGAIAFTAGAGRPADVVFGEYLPYLAYLAFGEGTMTGMILTLAVVYRPQWVATFDDARYLHGR
;
A
#
# COMPACT_ATOMS: atom_id res chain seq x y z
N MET A 1 -9.65 -3.67 -3.58
CA MET A 1 -10.51 -2.51 -3.96
C MET A 1 -10.20 -2.16 -5.38
N ASP A 2 -11.13 -2.39 -6.28
CA ASP A 2 -10.81 -2.41 -7.70
C ASP A 2 -11.38 -1.18 -8.41
N LEU A 3 -10.54 -0.14 -8.52
CA LEU A 3 -10.86 1.06 -9.29
C LEU A 3 -10.33 1.00 -10.74
N VAL A 4 -9.57 -0.03 -11.08
CA VAL A 4 -8.92 -0.15 -12.39
C VAL A 4 -9.95 -0.28 -13.51
N ALA A 5 -11.04 -1.03 -13.27
CA ALA A 5 -12.06 -1.35 -14.28
C ALA A 5 -13.34 -0.49 -14.21
N ILE A 6 -13.38 0.55 -13.37
CA ILE A 6 -14.58 1.37 -13.18
C ILE A 6 -14.65 2.48 -14.21
N ALA A 7 -15.84 2.70 -14.77
CA ALA A 7 -16.09 3.86 -15.61
C ALA A 7 -16.18 5.13 -14.74
N LEU A 8 -15.27 6.07 -14.97
CA LEU A 8 -15.16 7.32 -14.24
C LEU A 8 -15.22 8.52 -15.19
N PRO A 9 -15.74 9.67 -14.73
CA PRO A 9 -15.72 10.89 -15.53
C PRO A 9 -14.30 11.31 -15.92
N ALA A 10 -14.11 11.82 -17.14
CA ALA A 10 -12.79 12.24 -17.63
C ALA A 10 -12.11 13.28 -16.73
N SER A 11 -12.88 14.13 -16.03
CA SER A 11 -12.36 15.10 -15.08
C SER A 11 -11.60 14.45 -13.93
N TRP A 12 -12.08 13.32 -13.41
CA TRP A 12 -11.42 12.58 -12.31
C TRP A 12 -10.09 11.98 -12.76
N THR A 13 -10.07 11.39 -13.95
CA THR A 13 -8.86 10.78 -14.49
C THR A 13 -7.79 11.82 -14.82
N VAL A 14 -8.19 12.98 -15.40
CA VAL A 14 -7.27 14.09 -15.68
C VAL A 14 -6.65 14.65 -14.39
N VAL A 15 -7.49 14.93 -13.38
CA VAL A 15 -7.00 15.40 -12.07
C VAL A 15 -6.07 14.36 -11.43
N ALA A 16 -6.41 13.08 -11.52
CA ALA A 16 -5.56 12.03 -10.98
C ALA A 16 -4.16 12.03 -11.63
N TRP A 17 -4.06 12.14 -12.96
CA TRP A 17 -2.77 12.21 -13.65
C TRP A 17 -1.95 13.46 -13.27
N ILE A 18 -2.61 14.62 -13.10
CA ILE A 18 -1.97 15.86 -12.65
C ILE A 18 -1.36 15.69 -11.25
N LEU A 19 -2.02 14.92 -10.36
CA LEU A 19 -1.53 14.66 -9.00
C LEU A 19 -0.45 13.58 -8.97
N VAL A 20 -0.61 12.50 -9.72
CA VAL A 20 0.31 11.34 -9.68
C VAL A 20 1.68 11.67 -10.27
N ALA A 21 1.73 12.38 -11.39
CA ALA A 21 2.98 12.66 -12.08
C ALA A 21 4.03 13.36 -11.18
N PRO A 22 3.71 14.46 -10.48
CA PRO A 22 4.69 15.10 -9.59
C PRO A 22 5.05 14.23 -8.36
N ILE A 23 4.11 13.44 -7.84
CA ILE A 23 4.41 12.54 -6.71
C ILE A 23 5.42 11.48 -7.13
N LEU A 24 5.20 10.80 -8.25
CA LEU A 24 6.12 9.78 -8.76
C LEU A 24 7.47 10.38 -9.18
N PHE A 25 7.45 11.57 -9.78
CA PHE A 25 8.67 12.30 -10.11
C PHE A 25 9.48 12.62 -8.84
N ALA A 26 8.83 13.16 -7.80
CA ALA A 26 9.48 13.43 -6.52
C ALA A 26 10.01 12.15 -5.87
N ALA A 27 9.24 11.06 -5.87
CA ALA A 27 9.66 9.77 -5.36
C ALA A 27 10.90 9.24 -6.10
N ALA A 28 10.94 9.36 -7.44
CA ALA A 28 12.08 8.95 -8.24
C ALA A 28 13.34 9.78 -7.95
N ARG A 29 13.19 11.08 -7.62
CA ARG A 29 14.32 11.97 -7.29
C ARG A 29 14.93 11.67 -5.92
N VAL A 30 14.15 11.21 -4.96
CA VAL A 30 14.62 10.96 -3.58
C VAL A 30 14.84 9.48 -3.28
N ALA A 31 14.54 8.58 -4.19
CA ALA A 31 14.77 7.15 -4.03
C ALA A 31 16.27 6.85 -3.90
N PRO A 32 16.66 5.91 -3.02
CA PRO A 32 18.06 5.61 -2.73
C PRO A 32 18.68 4.69 -3.80
N TRP A 33 18.77 5.16 -5.04
CA TRP A 33 19.24 4.38 -6.20
C TRP A 33 20.67 3.86 -6.03
N GLU A 34 21.52 4.57 -5.32
CA GLU A 34 22.89 4.15 -5.03
C GLU A 34 22.97 2.85 -4.23
N ARG A 35 21.94 2.52 -3.46
CA ARG A 35 21.88 1.26 -2.70
C ARG A 35 21.60 0.03 -3.57
N PHE A 36 21.14 0.21 -4.81
CA PHE A 36 20.82 -0.92 -5.70
C PHE A 36 22.06 -1.69 -6.14
N GLY A 37 23.20 -1.04 -6.29
CA GLY A 37 24.44 -1.68 -6.68
C GLY A 37 25.19 -2.41 -5.55
N ALA A 38 24.94 -2.03 -4.30
CA ALA A 38 25.73 -2.47 -3.16
C ALA A 38 24.97 -3.36 -2.15
N SER A 39 23.68 -3.60 -2.37
CA SER A 39 22.84 -4.31 -1.39
C SER A 39 21.83 -5.26 -2.07
N GLU A 40 21.23 -6.14 -1.24
CA GLU A 40 20.13 -7.01 -1.67
C GLU A 40 18.82 -6.24 -1.94
N LEU A 41 18.82 -4.92 -1.75
CA LEU A 41 17.63 -4.06 -1.84
C LEU A 41 16.90 -4.21 -3.18
N VAL A 42 17.62 -4.33 -4.28
CA VAL A 42 17.02 -4.52 -5.61
C VAL A 42 16.21 -5.81 -5.68
N HIS A 43 16.72 -6.90 -5.12
CA HIS A 43 16.02 -8.18 -5.11
C HIS A 43 14.79 -8.15 -4.18
N VAL A 44 14.92 -7.50 -3.02
CA VAL A 44 13.79 -7.29 -2.10
C VAL A 44 12.72 -6.46 -2.77
N TRP A 45 13.09 -5.38 -3.46
CA TRP A 45 12.14 -4.49 -4.12
C TRP A 45 11.37 -5.21 -5.24
N TYR A 46 12.08 -5.87 -6.18
CA TYR A 46 11.41 -6.61 -7.25
C TYR A 46 10.62 -7.82 -6.73
N GLY A 47 11.15 -8.54 -5.74
CA GLY A 47 10.44 -9.65 -5.10
C GLY A 47 9.15 -9.20 -4.40
N ALA A 48 9.19 -8.06 -3.71
CA ALA A 48 8.01 -7.49 -3.06
C ALA A 48 6.98 -6.98 -4.08
N ILE A 49 7.41 -6.33 -5.18
CA ILE A 49 6.50 -5.93 -6.29
C ILE A 49 5.84 -7.17 -6.90
N PHE A 50 6.60 -8.22 -7.19
CA PHE A 50 6.06 -9.46 -7.72
C PHE A 50 5.03 -10.07 -6.74
N GLY A 51 5.38 -10.14 -5.44
CA GLY A 51 4.47 -10.59 -4.41
C GLY A 51 3.18 -9.76 -4.35
N LEU A 52 3.29 -8.44 -4.52
CA LEU A 52 2.15 -7.53 -4.56
C LEU A 52 1.23 -7.84 -5.76
N ILE A 53 1.81 -8.02 -6.95
CA ILE A 53 1.06 -8.37 -8.17
C ILE A 53 0.33 -9.70 -7.98
N VAL A 54 0.99 -10.71 -7.44
CA VAL A 54 0.35 -12.01 -7.14
C VAL A 54 -0.79 -11.83 -6.13
N LEU A 55 -0.55 -11.08 -5.05
CA LEU A 55 -1.54 -10.83 -4.01
C LEU A 55 -2.78 -10.12 -4.56
N TRP A 56 -2.62 -9.12 -5.43
CA TRP A 56 -3.72 -8.39 -6.04
C TRP A 56 -4.54 -9.23 -7.02
N ASN A 57 -3.99 -10.33 -7.52
CA ASN A 57 -4.73 -11.29 -8.32
C ASN A 57 -5.54 -12.28 -7.47
N ILE A 58 -5.26 -12.39 -6.15
CA ILE A 58 -6.07 -13.15 -5.19
C ILE A 58 -7.17 -12.23 -4.68
N ARG A 59 -8.36 -12.32 -5.28
CA ARG A 59 -9.46 -11.39 -5.00
C ARG A 59 -10.79 -12.13 -4.80
N ALA A 60 -11.68 -11.51 -4.03
CA ALA A 60 -13.06 -11.95 -3.84
C ALA A 60 -14.02 -10.84 -4.24
N THR A 61 -15.06 -11.17 -4.98
CA THR A 61 -16.12 -10.22 -5.32
C THR A 61 -17.34 -10.50 -4.44
N VAL A 62 -17.88 -9.46 -3.82
CA VAL A 62 -19.00 -9.53 -2.90
C VAL A 62 -20.06 -8.51 -3.29
N GLY A 63 -21.33 -8.84 -3.00
CA GLY A 63 -22.47 -7.96 -3.24
C GLY A 63 -22.60 -7.53 -4.70
N GLU A 64 -22.90 -6.27 -4.93
CA GLU A 64 -23.10 -5.68 -6.27
C GLU A 64 -21.78 -5.41 -7.04
N GLY A 65 -20.79 -6.30 -6.90
CA GLY A 65 -19.54 -6.24 -7.67
C GLY A 65 -18.40 -5.48 -6.99
N PHE A 66 -18.41 -5.36 -5.67
CA PHE A 66 -17.24 -4.89 -4.91
C PHE A 66 -16.18 -5.98 -4.86
N THR A 67 -15.01 -5.68 -5.41
CA THR A 67 -13.89 -6.61 -5.42
C THR A 67 -12.88 -6.24 -4.36
N PHE A 68 -12.55 -7.20 -3.52
CA PHE A 68 -11.63 -7.06 -2.40
C PHE A 68 -10.38 -7.92 -2.60
N HIS A 69 -9.26 -7.39 -2.20
CA HIS A 69 -7.98 -8.07 -2.06
C HIS A 69 -7.18 -7.43 -0.91
N LEU A 70 -6.22 -8.13 -0.35
CA LEU A 70 -5.26 -7.53 0.57
C LEU A 70 -4.36 -6.57 -0.20
N SER A 71 -3.96 -5.49 0.47
CA SER A 71 -3.16 -4.45 -0.17
C SER A 71 -1.69 -4.84 -0.30
N GLY A 72 -1.04 -5.31 0.79
CA GLY A 72 0.39 -5.59 0.84
C GLY A 72 1.30 -4.36 0.74
N VAL A 73 0.73 -3.18 0.47
CA VAL A 73 1.50 -1.94 0.27
C VAL A 73 2.21 -1.50 1.53
N ALA A 74 1.62 -1.78 2.71
CA ALA A 74 2.28 -1.50 3.99
C ALA A 74 3.56 -2.31 4.15
N ALA A 75 3.53 -3.61 3.85
CA ALA A 75 4.71 -4.46 3.89
C ALA A 75 5.80 -3.94 2.93
N LEU A 76 5.45 -3.63 1.67
CA LEU A 76 6.38 -3.03 0.72
C LEU A 76 6.98 -1.73 1.26
N THR A 77 6.15 -0.85 1.85
CA THR A 77 6.61 0.44 2.39
C THR A 77 7.63 0.27 3.50
N LEU A 78 7.40 -0.68 4.41
CA LEU A 78 8.30 -0.94 5.54
C LEU A 78 9.59 -1.65 5.09
N LEU A 79 9.53 -2.50 4.07
CA LEU A 79 10.69 -3.19 3.51
C LEU A 79 11.64 -2.23 2.78
N VAL A 80 11.12 -1.35 1.92
CA VAL A 80 11.99 -0.59 1.00
C VAL A 80 11.96 0.93 1.19
N GLY A 81 11.08 1.42 2.08
CA GLY A 81 10.86 2.85 2.30
C GLY A 81 9.85 3.46 1.33
N ALA A 82 9.28 4.62 1.71
CA ALA A 82 8.19 5.25 0.99
C ALA A 82 8.49 5.58 -0.50
N PRO A 83 9.66 6.14 -0.88
CA PRO A 83 9.92 6.47 -2.27
C PRO A 83 9.88 5.25 -3.20
N LEU A 84 10.57 4.16 -2.81
CA LEU A 84 10.59 2.92 -3.61
C LEU A 84 9.24 2.20 -3.58
N ALA A 85 8.48 2.31 -2.48
CA ALA A 85 7.12 1.77 -2.40
C ALA A 85 6.17 2.49 -3.37
N LEU A 86 6.22 3.82 -3.46
CA LEU A 86 5.44 4.59 -4.43
C LEU A 86 5.75 4.19 -5.88
N LEU A 87 7.03 4.02 -6.22
CA LEU A 87 7.44 3.58 -7.54
C LEU A 87 7.07 2.13 -7.82
N GLY A 88 7.29 1.23 -6.85
CA GLY A 88 6.96 -0.19 -6.97
C GLY A 88 5.45 -0.42 -7.14
N THR A 89 4.63 0.32 -6.41
CA THR A 89 3.17 0.25 -6.57
C THR A 89 2.70 0.80 -7.90
N ALA A 90 3.39 1.78 -8.49
CA ALA A 90 3.08 2.25 -9.84
C ALA A 90 3.32 1.15 -10.90
N ILE A 91 4.40 0.38 -10.74
CA ILE A 91 4.66 -0.80 -11.58
C ILE A 91 3.55 -1.85 -11.38
N ALA A 92 3.18 -2.15 -10.12
CA ALA A 92 2.14 -3.11 -9.83
C ALA A 92 0.77 -2.71 -10.43
N VAL A 93 0.38 -1.43 -10.33
CA VAL A 93 -0.85 -0.91 -10.95
C VAL A 93 -0.78 -0.99 -12.47
N ALA A 94 0.37 -0.67 -13.08
CA ALA A 94 0.55 -0.79 -14.52
C ALA A 94 0.37 -2.24 -15.01
N VAL A 95 0.93 -3.20 -14.28
CA VAL A 95 0.74 -4.63 -14.57
C VAL A 95 -0.74 -5.03 -14.40
N GLU A 96 -1.40 -4.56 -13.34
CA GLU A 96 -2.81 -4.83 -13.08
C GLU A 96 -3.72 -4.31 -14.22
N VAL A 97 -3.45 -3.09 -14.71
CA VAL A 97 -4.16 -2.51 -15.86
C VAL A 97 -3.96 -3.37 -17.11
N ALA A 98 -2.72 -3.79 -17.38
CA ALA A 98 -2.39 -4.60 -18.54
C ALA A 98 -2.99 -6.01 -18.49
N VAL A 99 -2.90 -6.69 -17.33
CA VAL A 99 -3.44 -8.05 -17.14
C VAL A 99 -4.95 -8.09 -17.25
N ARG A 100 -5.63 -7.01 -16.89
CA ARG A 100 -7.09 -6.92 -16.89
C ARG A 100 -7.67 -6.29 -18.13
N ASP A 101 -6.84 -5.93 -19.09
CA ASP A 101 -7.26 -5.19 -20.30
C ASP A 101 -8.10 -3.94 -19.97
N ALA A 102 -7.72 -3.26 -18.86
CA ALA A 102 -8.45 -2.12 -18.34
C ALA A 102 -7.97 -0.81 -19.01
N PRO A 103 -8.81 0.24 -19.03
CA PRO A 103 -8.42 1.51 -19.61
C PRO A 103 -7.23 2.14 -18.88
N TRP A 104 -6.13 2.38 -19.56
CA TRP A 104 -4.93 3.01 -19.00
C TRP A 104 -5.17 4.40 -18.38
N VAL A 105 -6.22 5.09 -18.82
CA VAL A 105 -6.63 6.38 -18.26
C VAL A 105 -6.99 6.26 -16.78
N ASN A 106 -7.42 5.09 -16.31
CA ASN A 106 -7.77 4.83 -14.91
C ASN A 106 -6.55 4.54 -14.01
N ALA A 107 -5.39 4.27 -14.59
CA ALA A 107 -4.20 3.87 -13.83
C ALA A 107 -3.82 4.87 -12.73
N ALA A 108 -3.86 6.16 -13.02
CA ALA A 108 -3.53 7.20 -12.06
C ALA A 108 -4.50 7.23 -10.87
N LEU A 109 -5.81 7.13 -11.13
CA LEU A 109 -6.79 7.13 -10.06
C LEU A 109 -6.74 5.85 -9.23
N ALA A 110 -6.56 4.70 -9.88
CA ALA A 110 -6.34 3.43 -9.19
C ALA A 110 -5.11 3.51 -8.27
N TRP A 111 -4.01 4.06 -8.75
CA TRP A 111 -2.81 4.26 -7.94
C TRP A 111 -3.03 5.25 -6.78
N LEU A 112 -3.72 6.37 -7.00
CA LEU A 112 -4.07 7.33 -5.94
C LEU A 112 -4.91 6.70 -4.84
N ALA A 113 -5.78 5.77 -5.16
CA ALA A 113 -6.63 5.13 -4.16
C ALA A 113 -5.93 3.93 -3.48
N MET A 114 -5.25 3.09 -4.27
CA MET A 114 -4.75 1.79 -3.81
C MET A 114 -3.32 1.86 -3.27
N ALA A 115 -2.54 2.88 -3.61
CA ALA A 115 -1.11 2.95 -3.32
C ALA A 115 -0.72 4.17 -2.47
N ALA A 116 -1.07 5.37 -2.89
CA ALA A 116 -0.61 6.59 -2.23
C ALA A 116 -1.06 6.70 -0.75
N PRO A 117 -2.35 6.48 -0.40
CA PRO A 117 -2.79 6.54 0.99
C PRO A 117 -2.14 5.46 1.88
N PRO A 118 -2.06 4.17 1.47
CA PRO A 118 -1.36 3.16 2.25
C PRO A 118 0.10 3.50 2.51
N VAL A 119 0.85 3.96 1.51
CA VAL A 119 2.25 4.37 1.71
C VAL A 119 2.33 5.53 2.68
N ALA A 120 1.50 6.57 2.50
CA ALA A 120 1.51 7.75 3.36
C ALA A 120 1.18 7.42 4.82
N VAL A 121 0.12 6.62 5.05
CA VAL A 121 -0.31 6.24 6.40
C VAL A 121 0.72 5.34 7.07
N THR A 122 1.21 4.32 6.39
CA THR A 122 2.25 3.42 6.94
C THR A 122 3.50 4.20 7.32
N TRP A 123 3.96 5.09 6.44
CA TRP A 123 5.11 5.94 6.69
C TRP A 123 4.90 6.88 7.87
N ALA A 124 3.71 7.49 7.96
CA ALA A 124 3.35 8.37 9.06
C ALA A 124 3.28 7.62 10.40
N VAL A 125 2.68 6.43 10.44
CA VAL A 125 2.61 5.59 11.65
C VAL A 125 4.01 5.19 12.11
N TRP A 126 4.87 4.75 11.19
CA TRP A 126 6.26 4.43 11.51
C TRP A 126 7.00 5.63 12.08
N ARG A 127 6.94 6.80 11.41
CA ARG A 127 7.60 8.02 11.88
C ARG A 127 7.06 8.52 13.21
N CYS A 128 5.76 8.40 13.45
CA CYS A 128 5.14 8.74 14.72
C CYS A 128 5.63 7.79 15.83
N ALA A 129 5.60 6.49 15.57
CA ALA A 129 6.08 5.48 16.52
C ALA A 129 7.56 5.71 16.89
N GLU A 130 8.40 6.00 15.91
CA GLU A 130 9.81 6.32 16.14
C GLU A 130 10.04 7.53 17.06
N ARG A 131 9.13 8.51 17.05
CA ARG A 131 9.27 9.75 17.85
C ARG A 131 8.65 9.64 19.23
N VAL A 132 7.61 8.86 19.39
CA VAL A 132 6.73 8.90 20.58
C VAL A 132 6.84 7.64 21.43
N LEU A 133 7.15 6.49 20.80
CA LEU A 133 7.16 5.21 21.50
C LEU A 133 8.60 4.74 21.79
N PRO A 134 8.79 3.96 22.86
CA PRO A 134 10.10 3.38 23.13
C PRO A 134 10.50 2.42 22.01
N PRO A 135 11.78 2.42 21.59
CA PRO A 135 12.28 1.51 20.58
C PRO A 135 12.24 0.08 21.11
N ASN A 136 11.32 -0.72 20.61
CA ASN A 136 11.10 -2.09 21.03
C ASN A 136 10.59 -2.92 19.86
N PHE A 137 11.05 -4.16 19.75
CA PHE A 137 10.64 -5.10 18.73
C PHE A 137 9.10 -5.28 18.68
N PHE A 138 8.45 -5.41 19.82
CA PHE A 138 7.00 -5.57 19.88
C PHE A 138 6.25 -4.31 19.43
N VAL A 139 6.77 -3.12 19.75
CA VAL A 139 6.21 -1.86 19.24
C VAL A 139 6.31 -1.83 17.72
N TYR A 140 7.45 -2.24 17.16
CA TYR A 140 7.61 -2.30 15.71
C TYR A 140 6.62 -3.28 15.07
N VAL A 141 6.52 -4.50 15.58
CA VAL A 141 5.64 -5.54 15.00
C VAL A 141 4.17 -5.20 15.17
N PHE A 142 3.73 -4.81 16.37
CA PHE A 142 2.31 -4.60 16.63
C PHE A 142 1.84 -3.21 16.22
N VAL A 143 2.56 -2.15 16.57
CA VAL A 143 2.10 -0.79 16.26
C VAL A 143 2.40 -0.41 14.82
N VAL A 144 3.65 -0.63 14.36
CA VAL A 144 4.04 -0.18 13.02
C VAL A 144 3.56 -1.16 11.95
N ALA A 145 3.87 -2.45 12.10
CA ALA A 145 3.55 -3.41 11.05
C ALA A 145 2.07 -3.82 11.08
N PHE A 146 1.51 -4.25 12.22
CA PHE A 146 0.12 -4.72 12.29
C PHE A 146 -0.88 -3.56 12.22
N PHE A 147 -0.88 -2.65 13.20
CA PHE A 147 -1.86 -1.56 13.23
C PHE A 147 -1.62 -0.53 12.12
N GLY A 148 -0.35 -0.26 11.76
CA GLY A 148 -0.02 0.61 10.64
C GLY A 148 -0.56 0.09 9.32
N ALA A 149 -0.47 -1.21 9.05
CA ALA A 149 -1.03 -1.84 7.86
C ALA A 149 -2.57 -1.84 7.88
N ALA A 150 -3.18 -2.16 9.02
CA ALA A 150 -4.64 -2.11 9.15
C ALA A 150 -5.18 -0.70 8.86
N LEU A 151 -4.58 0.33 9.44
CA LEU A 151 -4.94 1.73 9.20
C LEU A 151 -4.70 2.16 7.75
N SER A 152 -3.61 1.68 7.14
CA SER A 152 -3.27 1.99 5.75
C SER A 152 -4.32 1.45 4.77
N LEU A 153 -4.80 0.23 5.00
CA LEU A 153 -5.87 -0.36 4.20
C LEU A 153 -7.19 0.39 4.40
N ILE A 154 -7.52 0.78 5.63
CA ILE A 154 -8.72 1.59 5.90
C ILE A 154 -8.63 2.92 5.14
N ALA A 155 -7.48 3.60 5.14
CA ALA A 155 -7.30 4.84 4.38
C ALA A 155 -7.52 4.65 2.88
N ALA A 156 -6.97 3.59 2.30
CA ALA A 156 -7.21 3.24 0.89
C ALA A 156 -8.70 2.99 0.61
N ALA A 157 -9.36 2.28 1.54
CA ALA A 157 -10.78 1.98 1.42
C ALA A 157 -11.67 3.22 1.46
N LEU A 158 -11.33 4.18 2.30
CA LEU A 158 -12.07 5.45 2.37
C LEU A 158 -11.92 6.26 1.07
N VAL A 159 -10.71 6.32 0.51
CA VAL A 159 -10.50 6.95 -0.80
C VAL A 159 -11.26 6.19 -1.89
N GLY A 160 -11.25 4.85 -1.85
CA GLY A 160 -12.06 4.02 -2.74
C GLY A 160 -13.56 4.30 -2.61
N ALA A 161 -14.09 4.39 -1.38
CA ALA A 161 -15.50 4.72 -1.14
C ALA A 161 -15.89 6.08 -1.74
N ILE A 162 -15.04 7.10 -1.61
CA ILE A 162 -15.24 8.42 -2.24
C ILE A 162 -15.27 8.28 -3.76
N ALA A 163 -14.34 7.51 -4.35
CA ALA A 163 -14.31 7.31 -5.79
C ALA A 163 -15.56 6.54 -6.30
N PHE A 164 -16.06 5.57 -5.55
CA PHE A 164 -17.30 4.85 -5.86
C PHE A 164 -18.52 5.76 -5.79
N THR A 165 -18.65 6.55 -4.72
CA THR A 165 -19.84 7.40 -4.54
C THR A 165 -19.80 8.64 -5.41
N ALA A 166 -18.76 9.47 -5.30
CA ALA A 166 -18.68 10.75 -6.00
C ALA A 166 -18.19 10.62 -7.45
N GLY A 167 -17.34 9.62 -7.74
CA GLY A 167 -16.79 9.41 -9.07
C GLY A 167 -17.67 8.52 -9.94
N ALA A 168 -18.00 7.32 -9.46
CA ALA A 168 -18.79 6.34 -10.22
C ALA A 168 -20.33 6.47 -10.00
N GLY A 169 -20.76 7.38 -9.15
CA GLY A 169 -22.20 7.64 -8.89
C GLY A 169 -22.91 6.48 -8.19
N ARG A 170 -22.19 5.61 -7.48
CA ARG A 170 -22.83 4.53 -6.72
C ARG A 170 -23.56 5.10 -5.50
N PRO A 171 -24.76 4.60 -5.18
CA PRO A 171 -25.51 5.05 -4.01
C PRO A 171 -24.71 4.88 -2.72
N ALA A 172 -24.72 5.88 -1.86
CA ALA A 172 -23.94 5.86 -0.63
C ALA A 172 -24.36 4.73 0.32
N ASP A 173 -25.64 4.44 0.41
CA ASP A 173 -26.21 3.35 1.22
C ASP A 173 -25.67 1.98 0.80
N VAL A 174 -25.49 1.74 -0.52
CA VAL A 174 -24.85 0.52 -1.05
C VAL A 174 -23.39 0.45 -0.65
N VAL A 175 -22.64 1.56 -0.80
CA VAL A 175 -21.22 1.60 -0.40
C VAL A 175 -21.06 1.41 1.12
N PHE A 176 -21.90 2.07 1.92
CA PHE A 176 -21.87 1.94 3.38
C PHE A 176 -22.38 0.57 3.87
N GLY A 177 -23.36 -0.02 3.20
CA GLY A 177 -23.95 -1.31 3.59
C GLY A 177 -23.17 -2.53 3.11
N GLU A 178 -22.60 -2.47 1.89
CA GLU A 178 -21.96 -3.64 1.26
C GLU A 178 -20.43 -3.57 1.19
N TYR A 179 -19.85 -2.39 1.20
CA TYR A 179 -18.40 -2.24 1.07
C TYR A 179 -17.71 -2.06 2.44
N LEU A 180 -18.16 -1.09 3.25
CA LEU A 180 -17.49 -0.77 4.51
C LEU A 180 -17.51 -1.90 5.58
N PRO A 181 -18.55 -2.73 5.73
CA PRO A 181 -18.55 -3.79 6.75
C PRO A 181 -17.40 -4.79 6.60
N TYR A 182 -16.94 -5.03 5.37
CA TYR A 182 -15.82 -5.94 5.12
C TYR A 182 -14.46 -5.37 5.50
N LEU A 183 -14.37 -4.06 5.74
CA LEU A 183 -13.09 -3.42 6.07
C LEU A 183 -12.47 -3.92 7.37
N ALA A 184 -13.27 -4.26 8.37
CA ALA A 184 -12.75 -4.77 9.63
C ALA A 184 -11.99 -6.10 9.42
N TYR A 185 -12.56 -7.01 8.63
CA TYR A 185 -11.92 -8.29 8.30
C TYR A 185 -10.68 -8.11 7.44
N LEU A 186 -10.76 -7.24 6.43
CA LEU A 186 -9.64 -6.96 5.54
C LEU A 186 -8.50 -6.24 6.27
N ALA A 187 -8.82 -5.28 7.14
CA ALA A 187 -7.82 -4.57 7.94
C ALA A 187 -7.11 -5.50 8.92
N PHE A 188 -7.84 -6.42 9.55
CA PHE A 188 -7.25 -7.46 10.38
C PHE A 188 -6.35 -8.40 9.57
N GLY A 189 -6.80 -8.84 8.40
CA GLY A 189 -6.03 -9.67 7.47
C GLY A 189 -4.75 -8.99 7.00
N GLU A 190 -4.85 -7.71 6.59
CA GLU A 190 -3.71 -6.89 6.16
C GLU A 190 -2.68 -6.70 7.28
N GLY A 191 -3.16 -6.37 8.49
CA GLY A 191 -2.32 -6.25 9.68
C GLY A 191 -1.61 -7.55 10.02
N THR A 192 -2.34 -8.66 10.03
CA THR A 192 -1.79 -9.99 10.32
C THR A 192 -0.74 -10.39 9.29
N MET A 193 -1.05 -10.28 8.00
CA MET A 193 -0.14 -10.61 6.90
C MET A 193 1.12 -9.76 6.98
N THR A 194 0.98 -8.45 7.09
CA THR A 194 2.12 -7.52 7.17
C THR A 194 2.94 -7.78 8.44
N GLY A 195 2.29 -7.94 9.59
CA GLY A 195 2.96 -8.27 10.85
C GLY A 195 3.78 -9.56 10.76
N MET A 196 3.24 -10.61 10.15
CA MET A 196 3.97 -11.87 9.93
C MET A 196 5.15 -11.71 8.98
N ILE A 197 4.95 -11.05 7.84
CA ILE A 197 6.02 -10.81 6.85
C ILE A 197 7.17 -10.03 7.50
N LEU A 198 6.85 -8.93 8.20
CA LEU A 198 7.86 -8.08 8.83
C LEU A 198 8.53 -8.79 10.00
N THR A 199 7.80 -9.58 10.80
CA THR A 199 8.40 -10.38 11.87
C THR A 199 9.44 -11.36 11.30
N LEU A 200 9.08 -12.12 10.28
CA LEU A 200 10.01 -13.05 9.61
C LEU A 200 11.19 -12.32 8.98
N ALA A 201 10.94 -11.19 8.30
CA ALA A 201 12.01 -10.41 7.69
C ALA A 201 12.99 -9.87 8.74
N VAL A 202 12.48 -9.28 9.83
CA VAL A 202 13.32 -8.74 10.92
C VAL A 202 14.13 -9.83 11.62
N VAL A 203 13.54 -11.02 11.85
CA VAL A 203 14.24 -12.11 12.55
C VAL A 203 15.31 -12.77 11.68
N TYR A 204 15.02 -13.00 10.40
CA TYR A 204 15.91 -13.76 9.52
C TYR A 204 16.79 -12.91 8.62
N ARG A 205 16.33 -11.73 8.23
CA ARG A 205 16.98 -10.82 7.28
C ARG A 205 16.71 -9.35 7.61
N PRO A 206 17.13 -8.86 8.78
CA PRO A 206 16.85 -7.47 9.21
C PRO A 206 17.34 -6.43 8.20
N GLN A 207 18.41 -6.73 7.46
CA GLN A 207 18.93 -5.86 6.40
C GLN A 207 17.97 -5.65 5.22
N TRP A 208 16.93 -6.47 5.09
CA TRP A 208 15.88 -6.30 4.07
C TRP A 208 14.84 -5.27 4.47
N VAL A 209 14.80 -4.86 5.74
CA VAL A 209 13.77 -3.98 6.29
C VAL A 209 14.33 -2.59 6.46
N ALA A 210 14.05 -1.69 5.51
CA ALA A 210 14.60 -0.33 5.50
C ALA A 210 14.19 0.53 6.70
N THR A 211 13.10 0.16 7.37
CA THR A 211 12.53 0.88 8.52
C THR A 211 12.87 0.26 9.88
N PHE A 212 13.67 -0.80 9.91
CA PHE A 212 14.09 -1.47 11.13
C PHE A 212 15.61 -1.33 11.33
N ASP A 213 16.02 -1.04 12.55
CA ASP A 213 17.42 -0.95 12.96
C ASP A 213 17.62 -1.82 14.21
N ASP A 214 18.43 -2.88 14.10
CA ASP A 214 18.72 -3.82 15.18
C ASP A 214 19.27 -3.10 16.41
N ALA A 215 20.20 -2.16 16.23
CA ALA A 215 20.81 -1.43 17.33
C ALA A 215 19.75 -0.65 18.13
N ARG A 216 18.78 -0.08 17.44
CA ARG A 216 17.72 0.71 18.04
C ARG A 216 16.64 -0.14 18.69
N TYR A 217 16.13 -1.15 17.98
CA TYR A 217 14.93 -1.90 18.40
C TYR A 217 15.24 -3.10 19.32
N LEU A 218 16.44 -3.69 19.22
CA LEU A 218 16.84 -4.85 20.03
C LEU A 218 17.77 -4.48 21.19
N HIS A 219 18.60 -3.45 21.04
CA HIS A 219 19.61 -3.10 22.04
C HIS A 219 19.32 -1.80 22.79
N GLY A 220 18.28 -1.08 22.44
CA GLY A 220 17.79 0.13 23.14
C GLY A 220 18.79 1.31 23.12
N ARG A 221 19.62 1.41 22.09
CA ARG A 221 20.65 2.46 21.96
C ARG A 221 20.31 3.45 20.85
#